data_7b57fcaaa896020c3f33864837d2fe86
#
_entry.id   7b57fcaaa896020c3f33864837d2fe86
#
_cell.length_a   1.000
_cell.length_b   1.000
_cell.length_c   1.000
_cell.angle_alpha   90.00
_cell.angle_beta   90.00
_cell.angle_gamma   90.00
#
_symmetry.space_group_name_H-M   'P 1'
#
loop_
_entity.id
_entity.type
_entity.pdbx_description
1 polymer ?
#
loop_
_entity_poly.entity_id
_entity_poly.type
_entity_poly.pdbx_seq_one_letter_code
_entity_poly.pdbx_strand_id
1 'polypeptide(L)'
;MNLLRKNGLPHSSARAATSPTSDPTSHIIAVNDCLAMLRSIPSESIQLVICDPPYNINVAAWDDLEHYVDWAGQWIAEVERVLAPSGNFVLFGGLQYQGEAGSGDLLSLLGWMRRHSRMLLANLIIWHYPNGMGAQRFFANRHEEIAWFAKTPKYYFDLDAVRIQLDVTTLELYKRDKRLNPENLDKGINPTNVWKIPRLNGNSKERVGHPTQKPKELIERLVRALSYPESTVLDFFAGSGVTSRVAIETRQHSISSDVDEMFRTYFRRHLDQIGTGGPLPGDHLLIEDQDWSGHPVFRPASSAGVE
;
A
#
# COMPACT_ATOMS: atom_id res chain seq x y z
N MET A 1 8.05 0.91 23.66
CA MET A 1 7.01 0.01 23.16
C MET A 1 5.58 0.32 23.65
N ASN A 2 5.41 1.28 24.57
CA ASN A 2 4.09 1.60 25.17
C ASN A 2 3.44 2.91 24.69
N LEU A 3 4.06 3.67 23.81
CA LEU A 3 3.57 4.99 23.37
C LEU A 3 2.53 4.92 22.22
N LEU A 4 2.52 3.86 21.43
CA LEU A 4 1.59 3.71 20.30
C LEU A 4 0.21 3.13 20.71
N ARG A 5 0.06 2.59 21.90
CA ARG A 5 -1.18 1.92 22.36
C ARG A 5 -2.25 2.83 22.97
N LYS A 6 -1.96 4.11 23.24
CA LYS A 6 -2.87 4.98 24.03
C LYS A 6 -3.60 6.08 23.24
N ASN A 7 -3.28 6.31 21.99
CA ASN A 7 -3.86 7.44 21.22
C ASN A 7 -4.60 6.99 19.95
N GLY A 8 -5.40 5.92 20.05
CA GLY A 8 -6.33 5.59 18.96
C GLY A 8 -7.35 6.71 18.79
N LEU A 9 -7.50 7.19 17.57
CA LEU A 9 -8.63 8.04 17.18
C LEU A 9 -9.94 7.30 17.45
N PRO A 10 -11.04 7.99 17.79
CA PRO A 10 -12.34 7.36 18.00
C PRO A 10 -12.75 6.62 16.72
N HIS A 11 -13.21 5.39 16.89
CA HIS A 11 -13.71 4.56 15.80
C HIS A 11 -14.84 5.27 15.08
N SER A 12 -14.69 5.51 13.78
CA SER A 12 -15.80 5.90 12.92
C SER A 12 -16.77 4.72 12.77
N SER A 13 -17.73 4.63 13.67
CA SER A 13 -18.85 3.72 13.56
C SER A 13 -19.96 4.41 12.77
N ALA A 14 -19.96 4.31 11.46
CA ALA A 14 -21.19 4.34 10.65
C ALA A 14 -20.82 4.00 9.21
N ARG A 15 -21.13 2.79 8.80
CA ARG A 15 -21.39 2.52 7.39
C ARG A 15 -22.69 3.23 7.04
N ALA A 16 -22.61 4.50 6.67
CA ALA A 16 -23.71 5.19 6.03
C ALA A 16 -24.01 4.47 4.70
N ALA A 17 -25.26 4.09 4.50
CA ALA A 17 -25.74 3.64 3.21
C ALA A 17 -25.40 4.74 2.19
N THR A 18 -24.56 4.40 1.21
CA THR A 18 -24.09 5.33 0.18
C THR A 18 -25.27 5.86 -0.61
N SER A 19 -25.53 7.15 -0.48
CA SER A 19 -26.38 7.89 -1.42
C SER A 19 -25.69 7.82 -2.81
N PRO A 20 -26.46 7.72 -3.91
CA PRO A 20 -25.87 7.48 -5.25
C PRO A 20 -25.37 8.75 -5.95
N THR A 21 -24.66 9.65 -5.28
CA THR A 21 -24.08 10.88 -5.88
C THR A 21 -22.78 11.28 -5.22
N SER A 22 -21.81 10.36 -5.17
CA SER A 22 -20.43 10.78 -4.88
C SER A 22 -19.74 11.12 -6.20
N ASP A 23 -18.96 12.20 -6.20
CA ASP A 23 -18.16 12.61 -7.35
C ASP A 23 -17.24 11.44 -7.83
N PRO A 24 -16.91 11.38 -9.14
CA PRO A 24 -16.03 10.35 -9.65
C PRO A 24 -14.65 10.44 -8.99
N THR A 25 -14.03 9.30 -8.71
CA THR A 25 -12.64 9.27 -8.27
C THR A 25 -11.69 9.57 -9.43
N SER A 26 -10.57 10.23 -9.16
CA SER A 26 -9.58 10.65 -10.16
C SER A 26 -8.31 9.82 -10.02
N HIS A 27 -7.78 9.37 -11.16
CA HIS A 27 -6.59 8.52 -11.20
C HIS A 27 -5.57 9.08 -12.19
N ILE A 28 -4.41 9.50 -11.68
CA ILE A 28 -3.30 10.00 -12.50
C ILE A 28 -2.39 8.82 -12.83
N ILE A 29 -2.14 8.62 -14.11
CA ILE A 29 -1.27 7.57 -14.66
C ILE A 29 -0.18 8.25 -15.48
N ALA A 30 1.05 8.26 -14.99
CA ALA A 30 2.15 8.97 -15.61
C ALA A 30 3.36 8.06 -15.86
N VAL A 31 4.04 8.24 -16.98
CA VAL A 31 5.39 7.71 -17.19
C VAL A 31 6.36 8.81 -16.78
N ASN A 32 7.03 8.63 -15.65
CA ASN A 32 7.87 9.69 -15.09
C ASN A 32 8.91 9.10 -14.12
N ASP A 33 9.98 9.85 -13.92
CA ASP A 33 10.95 9.59 -12.84
C ASP A 33 10.30 9.78 -11.46
N CYS A 34 10.63 8.92 -10.50
CA CYS A 34 10.04 8.92 -9.17
C CYS A 34 10.26 10.24 -8.42
N LEU A 35 11.45 10.85 -8.51
CA LEU A 35 11.75 12.12 -7.85
C LEU A 35 11.05 13.30 -8.55
N ALA A 36 11.00 13.28 -9.88
CA ALA A 36 10.27 14.29 -10.63
C ALA A 36 8.77 14.25 -10.29
N MET A 37 8.17 13.04 -10.23
CA MET A 37 6.79 12.85 -9.79
C MET A 37 6.58 13.38 -8.37
N LEU A 38 7.35 12.91 -7.40
CA LEU A 38 7.19 13.31 -5.99
C LEU A 38 7.30 14.82 -5.79
N ARG A 39 8.26 15.48 -6.45
CA ARG A 39 8.46 16.94 -6.37
C ARG A 39 7.29 17.75 -6.92
N SER A 40 6.51 17.19 -7.83
CA SER A 40 5.30 17.83 -8.38
C SER A 40 4.09 17.78 -7.43
N ILE A 41 4.13 16.88 -6.42
CA ILE A 41 3.04 16.67 -5.48
C ILE A 41 3.12 17.70 -4.33
N PRO A 42 2.01 18.38 -3.98
CA PRO A 42 1.97 19.27 -2.84
C PRO A 42 2.30 18.58 -1.52
N SER A 43 2.90 19.33 -0.58
CA SER A 43 3.13 18.82 0.77
C SER A 43 1.82 18.46 1.46
N GLU A 44 1.84 17.40 2.27
CA GLU A 44 0.73 17.02 3.16
C GLU A 44 -0.59 16.68 2.44
N SER A 45 -0.51 16.22 1.18
CA SER A 45 -1.68 15.93 0.34
C SER A 45 -2.00 14.43 0.16
N ILE A 46 -1.10 13.53 0.58
CA ILE A 46 -1.21 12.09 0.34
C ILE A 46 -1.55 11.35 1.63
N GLN A 47 -2.63 10.55 1.60
CA GLN A 47 -3.04 9.74 2.75
C GLN A 47 -2.26 8.44 2.85
N LEU A 48 -1.98 7.77 1.74
CA LEU A 48 -1.24 6.51 1.72
C LEU A 48 -0.22 6.50 0.58
N VAL A 49 1.02 6.20 0.90
CA VAL A 49 2.04 5.87 -0.10
C VAL A 49 2.32 4.38 -0.03
N ILE A 50 2.17 3.69 -1.15
CA ILE A 50 2.60 2.31 -1.37
C ILE A 50 3.84 2.36 -2.25
N CYS A 51 4.94 1.76 -1.79
CA CYS A 51 6.22 1.82 -2.45
C CYS A 51 6.83 0.41 -2.52
N ASP A 52 6.93 -0.12 -3.73
CA ASP A 52 7.61 -1.38 -4.05
C ASP A 52 8.81 -1.05 -4.95
N PRO A 53 9.91 -0.53 -4.37
CA PRO A 53 11.03 0.00 -5.15
C PRO A 53 11.81 -1.13 -5.82
N PRO A 54 12.69 -0.83 -6.81
CA PRO A 54 13.70 -1.77 -7.27
C PRO A 54 14.49 -2.32 -6.08
N TYR A 55 14.74 -3.64 -6.04
CA TYR A 55 15.47 -4.28 -4.92
C TYR A 55 16.99 -4.33 -5.15
N ASN A 56 17.45 -3.79 -6.29
CA ASN A 56 18.84 -3.75 -6.70
C ASN A 56 19.50 -5.17 -6.74
N ILE A 57 18.77 -6.12 -7.32
CA ILE A 57 19.16 -7.52 -7.46
C ILE A 57 19.28 -7.96 -8.93
N ASN A 58 19.41 -7.00 -9.85
CA ASN A 58 19.64 -7.21 -11.29
C ASN A 58 18.55 -8.04 -11.99
N VAL A 59 17.28 -7.89 -11.63
CA VAL A 59 16.16 -8.57 -12.35
C VAL A 59 15.82 -7.89 -13.68
N ALA A 60 16.21 -6.63 -13.86
CA ALA A 60 16.00 -5.84 -15.07
C ALA A 60 16.96 -4.63 -15.11
N ALA A 61 17.05 -3.94 -16.25
CA ALA A 61 17.95 -2.79 -16.42
C ALA A 61 17.67 -1.61 -15.46
N TRP A 62 16.44 -1.50 -14.95
CA TRP A 62 16.06 -0.49 -13.94
C TRP A 62 16.41 -0.90 -12.50
N ASP A 63 16.91 -2.12 -12.28
CA ASP A 63 17.19 -2.71 -10.96
C ASP A 63 18.71 -2.85 -10.74
N ASP A 64 19.50 -1.89 -11.24
CA ASP A 64 20.95 -1.80 -11.07
C ASP A 64 21.32 -0.34 -10.79
N LEU A 65 21.31 0.04 -9.51
CA LEU A 65 21.48 1.42 -9.05
C LEU A 65 22.74 1.53 -8.18
N GLU A 66 23.70 2.34 -8.62
CA GLU A 66 24.81 2.76 -7.76
C GLU A 66 24.31 3.66 -6.61
N HIS A 67 24.91 3.56 -5.43
CA HIS A 67 24.56 4.35 -4.25
C HIS A 67 23.06 4.29 -3.90
N TYR A 68 22.47 3.11 -3.99
CA TYR A 68 21.03 2.87 -3.81
C TYR A 68 20.43 3.53 -2.57
N VAL A 69 21.10 3.41 -1.41
CA VAL A 69 20.57 3.96 -0.14
C VAL A 69 20.53 5.50 -0.17
N ASP A 70 21.53 6.15 -0.79
CA ASP A 70 21.57 7.60 -0.91
C ASP A 70 20.49 8.11 -1.89
N TRP A 71 20.31 7.38 -3.01
CA TRP A 71 19.19 7.64 -3.92
C TRP A 71 17.84 7.44 -3.24
N ALA A 72 17.67 6.34 -2.51
CA ALA A 72 16.44 6.05 -1.77
C ALA A 72 16.16 7.12 -0.70
N GLY A 73 17.18 7.63 -0.05
CA GLY A 73 17.06 8.73 0.90
C GLY A 73 16.38 9.96 0.33
N GLN A 74 16.58 10.26 -0.96
CA GLN A 74 15.96 11.42 -1.61
C GLN A 74 14.46 11.24 -1.75
N TRP A 75 13.98 10.10 -2.27
CA TRP A 75 12.55 9.88 -2.40
C TRP A 75 11.87 9.60 -1.07
N ILE A 76 12.55 9.00 -0.07
CA ILE A 76 12.00 8.85 1.29
C ILE A 76 11.74 10.23 1.92
N ALA A 77 12.64 11.20 1.76
CA ALA A 77 12.44 12.56 2.26
C ALA A 77 11.23 13.23 1.58
N GLU A 78 11.05 13.04 0.27
CA GLU A 78 9.89 13.54 -0.44
C GLU A 78 8.59 12.83 -0.01
N VAL A 79 8.63 11.51 0.23
CA VAL A 79 7.48 10.77 0.80
C VAL A 79 7.06 11.38 2.14
N GLU A 80 8.02 11.64 3.04
CA GLU A 80 7.73 12.28 4.33
C GLU A 80 7.11 13.68 4.13
N ARG A 81 7.53 14.43 3.13
CA ARG A 81 6.98 15.76 2.80
C ARG A 81 5.53 15.68 2.30
N VAL A 82 5.25 14.78 1.35
CA VAL A 82 3.92 14.71 0.70
C VAL A 82 2.86 14.05 1.56
N LEU A 83 3.23 13.20 2.53
CA LEU A 83 2.28 12.56 3.43
C LEU A 83 1.49 13.58 4.25
N ALA A 84 0.17 13.40 4.31
CA ALA A 84 -0.71 14.10 5.25
C ALA A 84 -0.32 13.81 6.71
N PRO A 85 -0.68 14.64 7.68
CA PRO A 85 -0.38 14.37 9.11
C PRO A 85 -0.90 13.01 9.61
N SER A 86 -2.04 12.54 9.09
CA SER A 86 -2.59 11.20 9.35
C SER A 86 -2.08 10.11 8.38
N GLY A 87 -1.15 10.47 7.49
CA GLY A 87 -0.71 9.65 6.38
C GLY A 87 0.14 8.45 6.79
N ASN A 88 0.10 7.44 5.93
CA ASN A 88 0.78 6.16 6.07
C ASN A 88 1.74 5.93 4.90
N PHE A 89 2.88 5.34 5.17
CA PHE A 89 3.86 4.91 4.19
C PHE A 89 4.14 3.42 4.33
N VAL A 90 3.97 2.68 3.25
CA VAL A 90 4.21 1.24 3.15
C VAL A 90 5.37 1.01 2.21
N LEU A 91 6.44 0.42 2.72
CA LEU A 91 7.65 0.10 1.98
C LEU A 91 7.80 -1.41 1.89
N PHE A 92 7.74 -1.95 0.67
CA PHE A 92 8.06 -3.34 0.38
C PHE A 92 9.57 -3.54 0.33
N GLY A 93 10.01 -4.76 0.66
CA GLY A 93 11.39 -5.16 0.55
C GLY A 93 11.62 -6.58 1.06
N GLY A 94 12.86 -7.03 1.04
CA GLY A 94 13.25 -8.31 1.59
C GLY A 94 14.54 -8.19 2.38
N LEU A 95 14.55 -8.59 3.65
CA LEU A 95 15.75 -8.64 4.47
C LEU A 95 16.76 -9.69 3.98
N GLN A 96 16.28 -10.65 3.20
CA GLN A 96 17.03 -11.78 2.67
C GLN A 96 17.68 -11.51 1.30
N TYR A 97 17.30 -10.44 0.63
CA TYR A 97 17.90 -10.08 -0.67
C TYR A 97 19.25 -9.41 -0.46
N GLN A 98 20.24 -10.25 -0.14
CA GLN A 98 21.64 -9.89 -0.06
C GLN A 98 22.31 -10.46 -1.32
N GLY A 99 22.26 -9.74 -2.41
CA GLY A 99 23.02 -10.06 -3.61
C GLY A 99 24.40 -9.41 -3.56
N GLU A 100 25.22 -9.66 -4.59
CA GLU A 100 26.50 -8.96 -4.78
C GLU A 100 26.30 -7.44 -4.89
N ALA A 101 25.15 -7.01 -5.37
CA ALA A 101 24.71 -5.61 -5.36
C ALA A 101 24.27 -5.11 -3.98
N GLY A 102 23.87 -5.97 -3.07
CA GLY A 102 23.69 -5.85 -1.60
C GLY A 102 23.14 -4.59 -0.97
N SER A 103 22.87 -3.56 -1.74
CA SER A 103 22.60 -2.20 -1.28
C SER A 103 21.11 -1.88 -1.20
N GLY A 104 20.27 -2.66 -1.87
CA GLY A 104 18.84 -2.43 -1.95
C GLY A 104 18.01 -3.16 -0.89
N ASP A 105 18.63 -3.78 0.09
CA ASP A 105 17.92 -4.51 1.11
C ASP A 105 17.11 -3.59 2.04
N LEU A 106 15.98 -4.08 2.50
CA LEU A 106 15.10 -3.34 3.40
C LEU A 106 15.82 -2.98 4.72
N LEU A 107 16.78 -3.79 5.17
CA LEU A 107 17.51 -3.53 6.42
C LEU A 107 18.32 -2.23 6.33
N SER A 108 19.00 -2.01 5.21
CA SER A 108 19.77 -0.77 4.96
C SER A 108 18.86 0.45 4.93
N LEU A 109 17.71 0.34 4.26
CA LEU A 109 16.70 1.40 4.20
C LEU A 109 16.10 1.70 5.57
N LEU A 110 15.73 0.69 6.35
CA LEU A 110 15.24 0.86 7.72
C LEU A 110 16.29 1.50 8.63
N GLY A 111 17.57 1.10 8.47
CA GLY A 111 18.69 1.70 9.18
C GLY A 111 18.91 3.17 8.82
N TRP A 112 18.75 3.52 7.55
CA TRP A 112 18.81 4.90 7.07
C TRP A 112 17.63 5.72 7.62
N MET A 113 16.39 5.23 7.48
CA MET A 113 15.19 5.91 7.95
C MET A 113 15.23 6.19 9.44
N ARG A 114 15.71 5.25 10.25
CA ARG A 114 15.84 5.44 11.71
C ARG A 114 16.74 6.61 12.09
N ARG A 115 17.71 6.99 11.24
CA ARG A 115 18.65 8.09 11.49
C ARG A 115 18.22 9.41 10.87
N HIS A 116 17.45 9.37 9.77
CA HIS A 116 17.23 10.56 8.93
C HIS A 116 15.76 10.93 8.76
N SER A 117 14.80 10.05 9.07
CA SER A 117 13.37 10.30 8.98
C SER A 117 12.72 10.46 10.35
N ARG A 118 11.65 11.24 10.42
CA ARG A 118 10.80 11.38 11.62
C ARG A 118 9.62 10.44 11.62
N MET A 119 9.37 9.73 10.53
CA MET A 119 8.29 8.77 10.42
C MET A 119 8.45 7.65 11.45
N LEU A 120 7.34 7.19 11.99
CA LEU A 120 7.28 6.17 13.04
C LEU A 120 7.05 4.81 12.40
N LEU A 121 7.90 3.83 12.67
CA LEU A 121 7.64 2.45 12.29
C LEU A 121 6.46 1.92 13.12
N ALA A 122 5.27 1.87 12.50
CA ALA A 122 4.04 1.40 13.13
C ALA A 122 4.00 -0.13 13.22
N ASN A 123 4.42 -0.82 12.15
CA ASN A 123 4.49 -2.29 12.13
C ASN A 123 5.50 -2.79 11.09
N LEU A 124 5.97 -4.02 11.28
CA LEU A 124 6.66 -4.81 10.27
C LEU A 124 5.75 -6.01 9.95
N ILE A 125 5.24 -6.05 8.74
CA ILE A 125 4.32 -7.07 8.25
C ILE A 125 5.14 -8.11 7.49
N ILE A 126 4.86 -9.38 7.75
CA ILE A 126 5.44 -10.51 7.02
C ILE A 126 4.42 -11.01 6.02
N TRP A 127 4.66 -10.79 4.75
CA TRP A 127 3.88 -11.39 3.69
C TRP A 127 4.42 -12.78 3.37
N HIS A 128 3.81 -13.80 3.96
CA HIS A 128 4.14 -15.20 3.75
C HIS A 128 3.37 -15.75 2.54
N TYR A 129 4.10 -16.40 1.63
CA TYR A 129 3.54 -17.08 0.48
C TYR A 129 3.94 -18.56 0.45
N PRO A 130 2.97 -19.51 0.30
CA PRO A 130 3.26 -20.94 0.36
C PRO A 130 3.93 -21.47 -0.91
N ASN A 131 3.82 -20.75 -2.03
CA ASN A 131 4.35 -21.13 -3.33
C ASN A 131 5.72 -20.52 -3.62
N GLY A 132 6.58 -21.23 -4.34
CA GLY A 132 7.92 -20.79 -4.72
C GLY A 132 8.89 -21.98 -4.87
N MET A 133 10.12 -21.72 -5.29
CA MET A 133 11.14 -22.74 -5.46
C MET A 133 11.70 -23.21 -4.11
N GLY A 134 12.16 -24.46 -4.04
CA GLY A 134 12.88 -25.01 -2.90
C GLY A 134 14.30 -24.47 -2.79
N ALA A 135 14.94 -24.71 -1.65
CA ALA A 135 16.33 -24.47 -1.41
C ALA A 135 17.01 -25.74 -0.88
N GLN A 136 18.32 -25.90 -1.09
CA GLN A 136 19.05 -27.11 -0.68
C GLN A 136 20.06 -26.84 0.44
N ARG A 137 20.53 -25.59 0.59
CA ARG A 137 21.60 -25.23 1.55
C ARG A 137 21.16 -24.28 2.64
N PHE A 138 19.90 -23.79 2.58
CA PHE A 138 19.27 -22.92 3.55
C PHE A 138 17.75 -23.18 3.56
N PHE A 139 17.04 -22.63 4.55
CA PHE A 139 15.57 -22.70 4.54
C PHE A 139 15.01 -21.88 3.40
N ALA A 140 14.05 -22.45 2.63
CA ALA A 140 13.47 -21.79 1.49
C ALA A 140 12.79 -20.47 1.88
N ASN A 141 13.17 -19.37 1.26
CA ASN A 141 12.55 -18.07 1.48
C ASN A 141 11.10 -18.08 0.98
N ARG A 142 10.16 -17.83 1.88
CA ARG A 142 8.72 -17.90 1.66
C ARG A 142 7.99 -16.66 2.17
N HIS A 143 8.68 -15.55 2.28
CA HIS A 143 8.10 -14.30 2.71
C HIS A 143 8.85 -13.10 2.13
N GLU A 144 8.19 -11.97 2.15
CA GLU A 144 8.76 -10.64 2.02
C GLU A 144 8.28 -9.81 3.21
N GLU A 145 9.06 -8.81 3.59
CA GLU A 145 8.72 -7.88 4.64
C GLU A 145 8.09 -6.63 4.04
N ILE A 146 7.12 -6.08 4.77
CA ILE A 146 6.47 -4.83 4.44
C ILE A 146 6.58 -3.93 5.66
N ALA A 147 7.39 -2.89 5.56
CA ALA A 147 7.53 -1.93 6.64
C ALA A 147 6.44 -0.86 6.53
N TRP A 148 5.58 -0.76 7.53
CA TRP A 148 4.56 0.26 7.62
C TRP A 148 4.99 1.36 8.57
N PHE A 149 5.10 2.57 8.02
CA PHE A 149 5.41 3.78 8.75
C PHE A 149 4.19 4.70 8.80
N ALA A 150 4.12 5.50 9.84
CA ALA A 150 3.16 6.58 10.00
C ALA A 150 3.88 7.93 10.08
N LYS A 151 3.33 8.99 9.48
CA LYS A 151 3.93 10.33 9.57
C LYS A 151 3.93 10.88 10.99
N THR A 152 2.81 10.68 11.71
CA THR A 152 2.65 11.10 13.11
C THR A 152 2.00 10.01 13.96
N PRO A 153 1.98 10.13 15.30
CA PRO A 153 1.24 9.19 16.15
C PRO A 153 -0.27 9.18 15.92
N LYS A 154 -0.82 10.19 15.24
CA LYS A 154 -2.25 10.31 14.88
C LYS A 154 -2.50 9.85 13.45
N TYR A 155 -2.04 8.66 13.11
CA TYR A 155 -2.23 8.09 11.78
C TYR A 155 -3.60 7.42 11.64
N TYR A 156 -4.08 7.34 10.39
CA TYR A 156 -5.31 6.64 10.07
C TYR A 156 -5.10 5.12 10.05
N PHE A 157 -5.99 4.38 10.68
CA PHE A 157 -6.06 2.92 10.61
C PHE A 157 -7.51 2.46 10.81
N ASP A 158 -8.09 1.83 9.79
CA ASP A 158 -9.42 1.22 9.84
C ASP A 158 -9.32 -0.28 10.14
N LEU A 159 -9.46 -0.64 11.41
CA LEU A 159 -9.48 -2.02 11.85
C LEU A 159 -10.70 -2.77 11.30
N ASP A 160 -11.86 -2.13 11.26
CA ASP A 160 -13.12 -2.80 10.91
C ASP A 160 -13.15 -3.19 9.43
N ALA A 161 -12.44 -2.44 8.56
CA ALA A 161 -12.31 -2.77 7.14
C ALA A 161 -11.49 -4.03 6.85
N VAL A 162 -10.68 -4.51 7.81
CA VAL A 162 -9.73 -5.62 7.62
C VAL A 162 -9.88 -6.75 8.63
N ARG A 163 -10.91 -6.73 9.47
CA ARG A 163 -11.16 -7.81 10.44
C ARG A 163 -11.32 -9.17 9.77
N ILE A 164 -10.81 -10.19 10.43
CA ILE A 164 -10.95 -11.59 10.02
C ILE A 164 -12.11 -12.20 10.82
N GLN A 165 -13.09 -12.75 10.10
CA GLN A 165 -14.17 -13.48 10.74
C GLN A 165 -13.64 -14.81 11.30
N LEU A 166 -14.04 -15.13 12.52
CA LEU A 166 -13.76 -16.42 13.14
C LEU A 166 -14.78 -17.46 12.66
N ASP A 167 -14.33 -18.71 12.53
CA ASP A 167 -15.27 -19.81 12.40
C ASP A 167 -16.12 -19.95 13.67
N VAL A 168 -17.30 -20.57 13.54
CA VAL A 168 -18.29 -20.67 14.61
C VAL A 168 -17.70 -21.31 15.86
N THR A 169 -16.92 -22.38 15.71
CA THR A 169 -16.34 -23.12 16.83
C THR A 169 -15.34 -22.27 17.62
N THR A 170 -14.44 -21.58 16.90
CA THR A 170 -13.45 -20.68 17.49
C THR A 170 -14.12 -19.47 18.16
N LEU A 171 -15.17 -18.91 17.50
CA LEU A 171 -15.93 -17.79 18.05
C LEU A 171 -16.57 -18.15 19.41
N GLU A 172 -17.25 -19.32 19.47
CA GLU A 172 -17.87 -19.79 20.70
C GLU A 172 -16.84 -20.08 21.80
N LEU A 173 -15.66 -20.58 21.44
CA LEU A 173 -14.57 -20.77 22.39
C LEU A 173 -14.09 -19.43 22.96
N TYR A 174 -13.91 -18.43 22.10
CA TYR A 174 -13.41 -17.10 22.50
C TYR A 174 -14.45 -16.33 23.31
N LYS A 175 -15.74 -16.48 23.05
CA LYS A 175 -16.84 -15.89 23.86
C LYS A 175 -16.84 -16.36 25.32
N ARG A 176 -16.25 -17.54 25.63
CA ARG A 176 -16.11 -18.04 26.99
C ARG A 176 -14.98 -17.34 27.77
N ASP A 177 -14.04 -16.69 27.07
CA ASP A 177 -12.95 -15.95 27.73
C ASP A 177 -13.43 -14.56 28.16
N LYS A 178 -13.62 -14.40 29.48
CA LYS A 178 -14.10 -13.15 30.10
C LYS A 178 -13.18 -11.94 29.88
N ARG A 179 -11.95 -12.15 29.37
CA ARG A 179 -11.00 -11.07 29.03
C ARG A 179 -11.32 -10.44 27.70
N LEU A 180 -12.11 -11.08 26.86
CA LEU A 180 -12.47 -10.64 25.52
C LEU A 180 -13.87 -10.01 25.54
N ASN A 181 -14.03 -8.92 24.76
CA ASN A 181 -15.34 -8.30 24.59
C ASN A 181 -16.13 -9.06 23.52
N PRO A 182 -17.29 -9.68 23.84
CA PRO A 182 -18.10 -10.43 22.87
C PRO A 182 -18.55 -9.61 21.67
N GLU A 183 -18.92 -8.34 21.85
CA GLU A 183 -19.33 -7.45 20.74
C GLU A 183 -18.21 -7.24 19.72
N ASN A 184 -16.95 -7.15 20.18
CA ASN A 184 -15.80 -7.03 19.29
C ASN A 184 -15.51 -8.36 18.57
N LEU A 185 -15.77 -9.50 19.19
CA LEU A 185 -15.61 -10.81 18.58
C LEU A 185 -16.60 -11.04 17.44
N ASP A 186 -17.85 -10.56 17.58
CA ASP A 186 -18.85 -10.66 16.53
C ASP A 186 -18.49 -9.83 15.28
N LYS A 187 -17.73 -8.75 15.45
CA LYS A 187 -17.15 -7.98 14.33
C LYS A 187 -15.97 -8.68 13.65
N GLY A 188 -15.43 -9.73 14.24
CA GLY A 188 -14.19 -10.36 13.84
C GLY A 188 -12.96 -9.84 14.61
N ILE A 189 -11.85 -10.54 14.47
CA ILE A 189 -10.59 -10.22 15.16
C ILE A 189 -9.66 -9.36 14.30
N ASN A 190 -8.77 -8.64 14.95
CA ASN A 190 -7.67 -7.96 14.28
C ASN A 190 -6.74 -9.00 13.63
N PRO A 191 -6.47 -8.92 12.32
CA PRO A 191 -5.48 -9.77 11.68
C PRO A 191 -4.09 -9.58 12.32
N THR A 192 -3.32 -10.66 12.36
CA THR A 192 -1.91 -10.58 12.76
C THR A 192 -1.10 -9.87 11.67
N ASN A 193 0.13 -9.50 11.99
CA ASN A 193 1.08 -8.96 11.01
C ASN A 193 1.78 -10.05 10.17
N VAL A 194 1.35 -11.30 10.24
CA VAL A 194 1.80 -12.38 9.35
C VAL A 194 0.66 -12.74 8.41
N TRP A 195 0.78 -12.36 7.14
CA TRP A 195 -0.26 -12.51 6.12
C TRP A 195 0.06 -13.64 5.19
N LYS A 196 -0.84 -14.61 5.09
CA LYS A 196 -0.69 -15.73 4.18
C LYS A 196 -1.46 -15.46 2.88
N ILE A 197 -0.77 -14.88 1.90
CA ILE A 197 -1.32 -14.53 0.59
C ILE A 197 -0.39 -15.15 -0.47
N PRO A 198 -0.87 -16.02 -1.38
CA PRO A 198 -0.04 -16.60 -2.43
C PRO A 198 0.51 -15.53 -3.38
N ARG A 199 1.75 -15.70 -3.88
CA ARG A 199 2.24 -14.95 -5.04
C ARG A 199 1.47 -15.36 -6.29
N LEU A 200 1.36 -14.44 -7.24
CA LEU A 200 0.73 -14.73 -8.52
C LEU A 200 1.56 -15.74 -9.31
N ASN A 201 0.96 -16.89 -9.60
CA ASN A 201 1.55 -17.87 -10.50
C ASN A 201 1.52 -17.37 -11.95
N GLY A 202 2.36 -17.95 -12.83
CA GLY A 202 2.46 -17.54 -14.23
C GLY A 202 1.13 -17.61 -15.01
N ASN A 203 0.24 -18.52 -14.62
CA ASN A 203 -1.09 -18.73 -15.22
C ASN A 203 -2.24 -18.01 -14.48
N SER A 204 -1.94 -17.17 -13.51
CA SER A 204 -2.98 -16.39 -12.80
C SER A 204 -3.70 -15.45 -13.76
N LYS A 205 -5.02 -15.46 -13.73
CA LYS A 205 -5.87 -14.53 -14.52
C LYS A 205 -5.72 -13.08 -14.08
N GLU A 206 -5.19 -12.84 -12.90
CA GLU A 206 -4.93 -11.48 -12.38
C GLU A 206 -3.71 -10.83 -13.05
N ARG A 207 -2.81 -11.64 -13.64
CA ARG A 207 -1.58 -11.11 -14.24
C ARG A 207 -1.86 -10.26 -15.46
N VAL A 208 -1.20 -9.10 -15.49
CA VAL A 208 -1.24 -8.17 -16.64
C VAL A 208 0.06 -8.17 -17.46
N GLY A 209 1.04 -8.98 -17.06
CA GLY A 209 2.30 -9.15 -17.78
C GLY A 209 3.54 -8.58 -17.09
N HIS A 210 3.38 -7.77 -16.05
CA HIS A 210 4.52 -7.30 -15.26
C HIS A 210 5.19 -8.46 -14.50
N PRO A 211 6.52 -8.60 -14.52
CA PRO A 211 7.22 -9.76 -13.97
C PRO A 211 7.02 -9.92 -12.46
N THR A 212 7.07 -8.85 -11.70
CA THR A 212 7.02 -8.82 -10.23
C THR A 212 5.69 -8.31 -9.68
N GLN A 213 4.59 -8.40 -10.47
CA GLN A 213 3.26 -7.93 -10.04
C GLN A 213 2.88 -8.46 -8.66
N LYS A 214 2.53 -7.56 -7.74
CA LYS A 214 2.00 -7.91 -6.43
C LYS A 214 0.53 -8.38 -6.53
N PRO A 215 0.09 -9.34 -5.68
CA PRO A 215 -1.31 -9.77 -5.64
C PRO A 215 -2.25 -8.61 -5.24
N LYS A 216 -3.39 -8.51 -5.94
CA LYS A 216 -4.41 -7.51 -5.62
C LYS A 216 -4.88 -7.59 -4.16
N GLU A 217 -5.12 -8.79 -3.63
CA GLU A 217 -5.54 -9.00 -2.24
C GLU A 217 -4.59 -8.33 -1.23
N LEU A 218 -3.27 -8.37 -1.51
CA LEU A 218 -2.26 -7.77 -0.66
C LEU A 218 -2.39 -6.25 -0.62
N ILE A 219 -2.50 -5.64 -1.79
CA ILE A 219 -2.64 -4.17 -1.93
C ILE A 219 -4.00 -3.70 -1.40
N GLU A 220 -5.09 -4.45 -1.66
CA GLU A 220 -6.42 -4.12 -1.17
C GLU A 220 -6.48 -4.08 0.35
N ARG A 221 -5.84 -5.02 1.04
CA ARG A 221 -5.77 -5.03 2.50
C ARG A 221 -5.06 -3.79 3.04
N LEU A 222 -3.96 -3.37 2.41
CA LEU A 222 -3.25 -2.14 2.78
C LEU A 222 -4.09 -0.89 2.54
N VAL A 223 -4.70 -0.77 1.36
CA VAL A 223 -5.52 0.39 0.99
C VAL A 223 -6.72 0.53 1.94
N ARG A 224 -7.44 -0.57 2.20
CA ARG A 224 -8.60 -0.55 3.11
C ARG A 224 -8.25 -0.22 4.55
N ALA A 225 -7.08 -0.67 5.03
CA ALA A 225 -6.65 -0.41 6.40
C ALA A 225 -6.10 1.00 6.60
N LEU A 226 -5.39 1.56 5.60
CA LEU A 226 -4.50 2.70 5.77
C LEU A 226 -4.95 3.98 5.04
N SER A 227 -6.07 3.88 4.30
CA SER A 227 -6.68 5.02 3.62
C SER A 227 -8.21 4.96 3.71
N TYR A 228 -8.85 6.11 3.63
CA TYR A 228 -10.31 6.25 3.65
C TYR A 228 -10.84 6.57 2.25
N PRO A 229 -12.12 6.29 1.94
CA PRO A 229 -12.72 6.65 0.66
C PRO A 229 -12.49 8.12 0.30
N GLU A 230 -12.21 8.38 -0.98
CA GLU A 230 -11.92 9.72 -1.53
C GLU A 230 -10.60 10.34 -1.05
N SER A 231 -9.80 9.64 -0.24
CA SER A 231 -8.41 10.04 0.02
C SER A 231 -7.49 9.63 -1.12
N THR A 232 -6.29 10.21 -1.18
CA THR A 232 -5.33 9.94 -2.26
C THR A 232 -4.31 8.89 -1.87
N VAL A 233 -4.16 7.87 -2.72
CA VAL A 233 -3.11 6.84 -2.65
C VAL A 233 -2.06 7.13 -3.72
N LEU A 234 -0.79 7.07 -3.35
CA LEU A 234 0.35 7.28 -4.24
C LEU A 234 1.19 6.02 -4.38
N ASP A 235 1.55 5.68 -5.62
CA ASP A 235 2.50 4.64 -5.97
C ASP A 235 3.42 5.15 -7.10
N PHE A 236 4.65 5.49 -6.76
CA PHE A 236 5.61 6.07 -7.71
C PHE A 236 6.64 5.04 -8.23
N PHE A 237 6.44 3.76 -7.93
CA PHE A 237 7.05 2.58 -8.56
C PHE A 237 5.95 1.61 -8.97
N ALA A 238 5.00 2.09 -9.76
CA ALA A 238 3.70 1.47 -9.96
C ALA A 238 3.74 0.11 -10.68
N GLY A 239 4.79 -0.15 -11.44
CA GLY A 239 5.04 -1.41 -12.14
C GLY A 239 3.82 -1.89 -12.95
N SER A 240 3.02 -2.77 -12.37
CA SER A 240 1.80 -3.27 -13.01
C SER A 240 0.60 -2.31 -12.96
N GLY A 241 0.59 -1.34 -12.04
CA GLY A 241 -0.56 -0.46 -11.77
C GLY A 241 -1.64 -1.06 -10.87
N VAL A 242 -1.32 -2.13 -10.14
CA VAL A 242 -2.30 -2.79 -9.25
C VAL A 242 -2.81 -1.87 -8.15
N THR A 243 -2.01 -0.93 -7.69
CA THR A 243 -2.40 0.06 -6.67
C THR A 243 -3.53 0.96 -7.18
N SER A 244 -3.42 1.52 -8.40
CA SER A 244 -4.51 2.30 -9.00
C SER A 244 -5.74 1.46 -9.27
N ARG A 245 -5.59 0.21 -9.72
CA ARG A 245 -6.72 -0.72 -9.83
C ARG A 245 -7.49 -0.85 -8.53
N VAL A 246 -6.78 -1.10 -7.44
CA VAL A 246 -7.41 -1.25 -6.12
C VAL A 246 -8.05 0.07 -5.68
N ALA A 247 -7.40 1.20 -5.90
CA ALA A 247 -7.96 2.52 -5.57
C ALA A 247 -9.28 2.78 -6.30
N ILE A 248 -9.41 2.40 -7.60
CA ILE A 248 -10.67 2.45 -8.34
C ILE A 248 -11.74 1.59 -7.64
N GLU A 249 -11.42 0.33 -7.35
CA GLU A 249 -12.37 -0.63 -6.77
C GLU A 249 -12.80 -0.28 -5.34
N THR A 250 -11.98 0.48 -4.62
CA THR A 250 -12.22 0.86 -3.21
C THR A 250 -12.55 2.34 -3.01
N ARG A 251 -12.72 3.10 -4.11
CA ARG A 251 -13.12 4.51 -4.13
C ARG A 251 -12.14 5.49 -3.48
N GLN A 252 -10.85 5.27 -3.63
CA GLN A 252 -9.83 6.28 -3.39
C GLN A 252 -9.47 6.98 -4.70
N HIS A 253 -8.89 8.18 -4.62
CA HIS A 253 -8.10 8.75 -5.70
C HIS A 253 -6.74 8.06 -5.77
N SER A 254 -6.09 8.04 -6.94
CA SER A 254 -4.72 7.53 -7.02
C SER A 254 -3.82 8.36 -7.92
N ILE A 255 -2.54 8.34 -7.59
CA ILE A 255 -1.45 8.84 -8.43
C ILE A 255 -0.50 7.67 -8.58
N SER A 256 -0.27 7.23 -9.81
CA SER A 256 0.67 6.15 -10.09
C SER A 256 1.62 6.56 -11.20
N SER A 257 2.91 6.34 -10.96
CA SER A 257 3.94 6.57 -11.98
C SER A 257 4.96 5.44 -12.01
N ASP A 258 5.53 5.25 -13.19
CA ASP A 258 6.65 4.36 -13.41
C ASP A 258 7.54 4.94 -14.49
N VAL A 259 8.82 4.58 -14.51
CA VAL A 259 9.75 4.98 -15.56
C VAL A 259 9.58 4.15 -16.83
N ASP A 260 9.04 2.94 -16.71
CA ASP A 260 8.78 2.02 -17.83
C ASP A 260 7.47 2.39 -18.55
N GLU A 261 7.57 2.72 -19.85
CA GLU A 261 6.40 3.00 -20.69
C GLU A 261 5.40 1.84 -20.76
N MET A 262 5.83 0.60 -20.55
CA MET A 262 4.95 -0.56 -20.48
C MET A 262 3.94 -0.49 -19.34
N PHE A 263 4.17 0.35 -18.33
CA PHE A 263 3.23 0.61 -17.24
C PHE A 263 1.81 0.94 -17.76
N ARG A 264 1.69 1.81 -18.77
CA ARG A 264 0.39 2.15 -19.38
C ARG A 264 -0.32 0.92 -19.95
N THR A 265 0.43 0.04 -20.59
CA THR A 265 -0.13 -1.20 -21.17
C THR A 265 -0.61 -2.15 -20.08
N TYR A 266 0.16 -2.31 -19.02
CA TYR A 266 -0.24 -3.15 -17.88
C TYR A 266 -1.48 -2.59 -17.17
N PHE A 267 -1.52 -1.29 -16.96
CA PHE A 267 -2.66 -0.64 -16.32
C PHE A 267 -3.94 -0.75 -17.16
N ARG A 268 -3.87 -0.58 -18.49
CA ARG A 268 -5.02 -0.79 -19.39
C ARG A 268 -5.58 -2.21 -19.27
N ARG A 269 -4.71 -3.23 -19.17
CA ARG A 269 -5.15 -4.61 -18.93
C ARG A 269 -5.85 -4.78 -17.57
N HIS A 270 -5.45 -4.03 -16.55
CA HIS A 270 -6.21 -3.99 -15.29
C HIS A 270 -7.59 -3.39 -15.49
N LEU A 271 -7.74 -2.30 -16.25
CA LEU A 271 -9.04 -1.71 -16.55
C LEU A 271 -9.95 -2.70 -17.31
N ASP A 272 -9.40 -3.42 -18.29
CA ASP A 272 -10.15 -4.47 -19.01
C ASP A 272 -10.68 -5.54 -18.04
N GLN A 273 -9.86 -5.96 -17.08
CA GLN A 273 -10.28 -6.94 -16.06
C GLN A 273 -11.36 -6.41 -15.12
N ILE A 274 -11.31 -5.13 -14.76
CA ILE A 274 -12.35 -4.49 -13.94
C ILE A 274 -13.67 -4.46 -14.72
N GLY A 275 -13.65 -4.04 -15.98
CA GLY A 275 -14.84 -3.93 -16.84
C GLY A 275 -15.58 -5.26 -17.05
N THR A 276 -14.89 -6.40 -16.92
CA THR A 276 -15.49 -7.74 -17.04
C THR A 276 -16.10 -8.25 -15.74
N GLY A 277 -15.79 -7.63 -14.58
CA GLY A 277 -16.15 -8.13 -13.24
C GLY A 277 -17.46 -7.59 -12.65
N GLY A 278 -18.18 -6.71 -13.35
CA GLY A 278 -19.42 -6.08 -12.88
C GLY A 278 -19.34 -4.55 -12.90
N PRO A 279 -20.40 -3.84 -12.49
CA PRO A 279 -20.38 -2.40 -12.45
C PRO A 279 -19.31 -1.90 -11.48
N LEU A 280 -18.46 -0.99 -11.97
CA LEU A 280 -17.51 -0.28 -11.12
C LEU A 280 -18.26 0.48 -10.02
N PRO A 281 -17.73 0.56 -8.81
CA PRO A 281 -18.33 1.37 -7.76
C PRO A 281 -18.14 2.87 -8.10
N GLY A 282 -19.06 3.43 -8.86
CA GLY A 282 -19.06 4.83 -9.29
C GLY A 282 -18.21 5.11 -10.52
N ASP A 283 -18.31 6.34 -11.01
CA ASP A 283 -17.51 6.81 -12.13
C ASP A 283 -16.06 7.07 -11.70
N HIS A 284 -15.12 6.95 -12.64
CA HIS A 284 -13.73 7.29 -12.42
C HIS A 284 -13.19 8.08 -13.62
N LEU A 285 -12.28 9.02 -13.34
CA LEU A 285 -11.59 9.84 -14.34
C LEU A 285 -10.14 9.39 -14.43
N LEU A 286 -9.68 9.05 -15.63
CA LEU A 286 -8.27 8.80 -15.91
C LEU A 286 -7.62 10.06 -16.46
N ILE A 287 -6.45 10.40 -15.94
CA ILE A 287 -5.67 11.55 -16.33
C ILE A 287 -4.30 11.03 -16.75
N GLU A 288 -4.02 11.05 -18.03
CA GLU A 288 -2.74 10.65 -18.59
C GLU A 288 -2.01 11.90 -19.11
N ASP A 289 -0.72 12.04 -18.76
CA ASP A 289 0.24 12.99 -19.36
C ASP A 289 -0.20 14.46 -19.46
N GLN A 290 -0.92 14.96 -18.45
CA GLN A 290 -1.32 16.36 -18.37
C GLN A 290 -0.66 17.08 -17.20
N ASP A 291 -0.65 18.39 -17.21
CA ASP A 291 -0.32 19.18 -16.02
C ASP A 291 -1.43 18.98 -14.99
N TRP A 292 -1.14 18.15 -13.97
CA TRP A 292 -2.05 17.81 -12.89
C TRP A 292 -1.90 18.71 -11.66
N SER A 293 -0.99 19.69 -11.68
CA SER A 293 -0.64 20.49 -10.50
C SER A 293 -1.83 21.22 -9.85
N GLY A 294 -2.88 21.52 -10.63
CA GLY A 294 -4.13 22.12 -10.13
C GLY A 294 -5.30 21.13 -9.93
N HIS A 295 -5.06 19.81 -10.06
CA HIS A 295 -6.14 18.84 -10.08
C HIS A 295 -6.78 18.62 -8.68
N PRO A 296 -8.11 18.37 -8.59
CA PRO A 296 -8.82 18.11 -7.33
C PRO A 296 -8.25 16.97 -6.47
N VAL A 297 -7.51 16.04 -7.06
CA VAL A 297 -6.83 14.95 -6.34
C VAL A 297 -5.87 15.48 -5.25
N PHE A 298 -5.40 16.72 -5.39
CA PHE A 298 -4.54 17.40 -4.43
C PHE A 298 -5.30 18.31 -3.45
N ARG A 299 -6.63 18.28 -3.42
CA ARG A 299 -7.34 19.02 -2.38
C ARG A 299 -6.94 18.42 -1.03
N PRO A 300 -6.49 19.25 -0.06
CA PRO A 300 -6.29 18.74 1.28
C PRO A 300 -7.59 18.10 1.72
N ALA A 301 -7.50 16.87 2.24
CA ALA A 301 -8.64 16.21 2.85
C ALA A 301 -9.29 17.23 3.80
N SER A 302 -10.55 17.54 3.56
CA SER A 302 -11.28 18.41 4.46
C SER A 302 -11.14 17.81 5.86
N SER A 303 -10.80 18.62 6.85
CA SER A 303 -10.62 18.25 8.25
C SER A 303 -11.91 17.73 8.92
N ALA A 304 -12.86 17.25 8.13
CA ALA A 304 -14.08 16.60 8.55
C ALA A 304 -13.75 15.22 9.12
N GLY A 305 -13.55 15.14 10.43
CA GLY A 305 -13.45 13.88 11.16
C GLY A 305 -12.28 13.72 12.10
N VAL A 306 -11.55 14.78 12.42
CA VAL A 306 -10.52 14.78 13.48
C VAL A 306 -10.95 15.75 14.57
N GLU A 307 -11.96 15.42 15.34
CA GLU A 307 -12.21 15.94 16.69
C GLU A 307 -11.99 14.84 17.73
#